data_f264ef8cca7e741719cea83b7619a613
#
_entry.id   f264ef8cca7e741719cea83b7619a613
#
_cell.length_a   1.000
_cell.length_b   1.000
_cell.length_c   1.000
_cell.angle_alpha   90.00
_cell.angle_beta   90.00
_cell.angle_gamma   90.00
#
_symmetry.space_group_name_H-M   'P 1'
#
loop_
_entity.id
_entity.type
_entity.pdbx_description
1 polymer ?
#
loop_
_entity_poly.entity_id
_entity_poly.type
_entity_poly.pdbx_seq_one_letter_code
_entity_poly.pdbx_strand_id
1 'polypeptide(L)'
;SRGLGDVYKRQYQKKLEENGLYTMGDIARCSLGGAREFHNEELLYRLFGINAELLIDHAWGWEPVTMEQIKAYRPQVNSISSGQVLHCPYDAKGARLVVQEMADALALDLVERRLVTDQLVLTVGYDIENITNPALYADYRGEIVADRYGRKIPKHAHGTVNLKTRTSSSRKIMEAVMGLYDDIVNPKLLVRRITLVGNRLVEEARAEAEEQYEQLELFTDTGGQEEEKKQEELRLKKERSLQEAMLSVKKKYGKNAMLKGMNLQEGATAMERNSQIGGHKA
;
A
#
# COMPACT_ATOMS: atom_id res chain seq x y z
N SER A 1 -13.45 9.51 32.36
CA SER A 1 -13.53 10.12 31.01
C SER A 1 -12.32 9.68 30.20
N ARG A 2 -12.54 9.03 29.08
CA ARG A 2 -11.44 8.68 28.15
C ARG A 2 -10.91 9.94 27.51
N GLY A 3 -9.59 10.13 27.52
CA GLY A 3 -8.93 11.23 26.82
C GLY A 3 -9.09 11.10 25.30
N LEU A 4 -9.10 12.23 24.59
CA LEU A 4 -9.24 12.27 23.13
C LEU A 4 -8.17 11.44 22.41
N GLY A 5 -6.97 11.31 22.98
CA GLY A 5 -5.86 10.55 22.40
C GLY A 5 -6.10 9.05 22.28
N ASP A 6 -7.00 8.49 23.07
CA ASP A 6 -7.32 7.06 23.05
C ASP A 6 -8.32 6.69 21.94
N VAL A 7 -9.03 7.69 21.38
CA VAL A 7 -10.14 7.47 20.44
C VAL A 7 -9.85 8.05 19.06
N TYR A 8 -9.15 9.19 18.98
CA TYR A 8 -8.90 9.90 17.72
C TYR A 8 -7.41 10.13 17.46
N LYS A 9 -7.02 10.09 16.17
CA LYS A 9 -5.65 10.34 15.72
C LYS A 9 -5.19 11.76 16.12
N ARG A 10 -3.90 11.94 16.39
CA ARG A 10 -3.25 13.18 16.83
C ARG A 10 -3.71 14.46 16.10
N GLN A 11 -4.10 14.37 14.83
CA GLN A 11 -4.55 15.55 14.06
C GLN A 11 -5.91 16.07 14.55
N TYR A 12 -6.85 15.18 14.88
CA TYR A 12 -8.16 15.55 15.43
C TYR A 12 -7.98 16.09 16.85
N GLN A 13 -7.22 15.38 17.66
CA GLN A 13 -6.89 15.80 19.01
C GLN A 13 -6.33 17.23 19.05
N LYS A 14 -5.30 17.53 18.22
CA LYS A 14 -4.69 18.85 18.19
C LYS A 14 -5.69 19.95 17.82
N LYS A 15 -6.54 19.74 16.81
CA LYS A 15 -7.56 20.72 16.42
C LYS A 15 -8.59 20.95 17.53
N LEU A 16 -8.98 19.91 18.27
CA LEU A 16 -9.91 20.02 19.39
C LEU A 16 -9.27 20.77 20.56
N GLU A 17 -8.04 20.41 20.94
CA GLU A 17 -7.29 21.07 22.01
C GLU A 17 -7.05 22.55 21.73
N GLU A 18 -6.75 22.94 20.48
CA GLU A 18 -6.61 24.33 20.04
C GLU A 18 -7.91 25.15 20.20
N ASN A 19 -9.06 24.46 20.28
CA ASN A 19 -10.37 25.06 20.50
C ASN A 19 -10.93 24.80 21.93
N GLY A 20 -10.08 24.36 22.84
CA GLY A 20 -10.45 24.17 24.25
C GLY A 20 -11.31 22.92 24.54
N LEU A 21 -11.34 21.96 23.62
CA LEU A 21 -12.04 20.68 23.72
C LEU A 21 -11.05 19.56 24.03
N TYR A 22 -11.05 19.04 25.25
CA TYR A 22 -10.04 18.08 25.74
C TYR A 22 -10.59 16.68 25.98
N THR A 23 -11.90 16.52 26.06
CA THR A 23 -12.56 15.24 26.34
C THR A 23 -13.75 15.02 25.44
N MET A 24 -14.19 13.76 25.32
CA MET A 24 -15.42 13.42 24.57
C MET A 24 -16.64 14.14 25.20
N GLY A 25 -16.65 14.33 26.52
CA GLY A 25 -17.70 15.11 27.21
C GLY A 25 -17.70 16.60 26.80
N ASP A 26 -16.55 17.18 26.47
CA ASP A 26 -16.49 18.56 25.96
C ASP A 26 -17.10 18.65 24.57
N ILE A 27 -16.86 17.65 23.73
CA ILE A 27 -17.44 17.56 22.38
C ILE A 27 -18.96 17.38 22.47
N ALA A 28 -19.44 16.49 23.34
CA ALA A 28 -20.87 16.29 23.57
C ALA A 28 -21.56 17.59 24.06
N ARG A 29 -20.93 18.32 25.00
CA ARG A 29 -21.45 19.62 25.43
C ARG A 29 -21.39 20.67 24.32
N CYS A 30 -20.31 20.70 23.53
CA CYS A 30 -20.16 21.59 22.39
C CYS A 30 -21.29 21.40 21.38
N SER A 31 -21.71 20.16 21.11
CA SER A 31 -22.79 19.87 20.18
C SER A 31 -24.17 20.39 20.61
N LEU A 32 -24.34 20.72 21.90
CA LEU A 32 -25.56 21.29 22.44
C LEU A 32 -25.52 22.83 22.57
N GLY A 33 -24.39 23.45 22.24
CA GLY A 33 -24.22 24.91 22.40
C GLY A 33 -25.13 25.69 21.47
N GLY A 34 -25.65 26.81 21.98
CA GLY A 34 -26.52 27.70 21.22
C GLY A 34 -25.78 28.40 20.08
N ALA A 35 -26.51 28.81 19.05
CA ALA A 35 -25.96 29.43 17.82
C ALA A 35 -25.08 30.68 18.05
N ARG A 36 -25.20 31.33 19.24
CA ARG A 36 -24.40 32.50 19.62
C ARG A 36 -23.19 32.17 20.50
N GLU A 37 -23.07 30.91 20.93
CA GLU A 37 -21.94 30.45 21.73
C GLU A 37 -20.76 30.07 20.87
N PHE A 38 -19.54 30.24 21.39
CA PHE A 38 -18.33 29.87 20.69
C PHE A 38 -18.25 28.35 20.50
N HIS A 39 -18.58 27.57 21.52
CA HIS A 39 -18.67 26.13 21.52
C HIS A 39 -20.08 25.72 21.10
N ASN A 40 -20.26 25.41 19.83
CA ASN A 40 -21.52 24.92 19.25
C ASN A 40 -21.26 23.88 18.19
N GLU A 41 -22.31 23.28 17.67
CA GLU A 41 -22.22 22.27 16.64
C GLU A 41 -21.52 22.79 15.35
N GLU A 42 -21.77 24.04 14.97
CA GLU A 42 -21.18 24.67 13.78
C GLU A 42 -19.64 24.76 13.88
N LEU A 43 -19.08 24.95 15.07
CA LEU A 43 -17.64 24.87 15.30
C LEU A 43 -17.10 23.50 14.90
N LEU A 44 -17.76 22.43 15.30
CA LEU A 44 -17.34 21.05 14.98
C LEU A 44 -17.41 20.79 13.47
N TYR A 45 -18.48 21.22 12.79
CA TYR A 45 -18.59 21.12 11.34
C TYR A 45 -17.51 21.94 10.59
N ARG A 46 -17.20 23.13 11.08
CA ARG A 46 -16.12 23.94 10.51
C ARG A 46 -14.75 23.29 10.64
N LEU A 47 -14.49 22.59 11.74
CA LEU A 47 -13.19 21.91 11.98
C LEU A 47 -13.05 20.58 11.22
N PHE A 48 -14.15 19.83 11.08
CA PHE A 48 -14.11 18.42 10.64
C PHE A 48 -15.02 18.10 9.45
N GLY A 49 -15.80 19.07 8.97
CA GLY A 49 -16.77 18.84 7.91
C GLY A 49 -17.80 17.77 8.33
N ILE A 50 -18.24 16.94 7.41
CA ILE A 50 -19.22 15.88 7.66
C ILE A 50 -18.75 14.86 8.72
N ASN A 51 -17.47 14.74 8.97
CA ASN A 51 -16.96 13.86 10.03
C ASN A 51 -17.32 14.35 11.45
N ALA A 52 -17.83 15.57 11.58
CA ALA A 52 -18.36 16.08 12.85
C ALA A 52 -19.51 15.23 13.37
N GLU A 53 -20.39 14.71 12.49
CA GLU A 53 -21.50 13.84 12.87
C GLU A 53 -21.01 12.61 13.63
N LEU A 54 -20.06 11.87 13.04
CA LEU A 54 -19.47 10.69 13.67
C LEU A 54 -18.78 11.04 15.00
N LEU A 55 -18.12 12.20 15.05
CA LEU A 55 -17.45 12.67 16.26
C LEU A 55 -18.45 12.96 17.38
N ILE A 56 -19.58 13.59 17.05
CA ILE A 56 -20.68 13.89 17.98
C ILE A 56 -21.33 12.59 18.45
N ASP A 57 -21.69 11.68 17.55
CA ASP A 57 -22.26 10.37 17.88
C ASP A 57 -21.40 9.61 18.87
N HIS A 58 -20.10 9.49 18.57
CA HIS A 58 -19.15 8.84 19.46
C HIS A 58 -19.00 9.56 20.80
N ALA A 59 -19.08 10.90 20.81
CA ALA A 59 -19.04 11.67 22.05
C ALA A 59 -20.25 11.40 22.94
N TRP A 60 -21.41 11.12 22.36
CA TRP A 60 -22.63 10.66 23.05
C TRP A 60 -22.63 9.18 23.38
N GLY A 61 -21.62 8.42 22.92
CA GLY A 61 -21.47 6.98 23.14
C GLY A 61 -22.26 6.13 22.18
N TRP A 62 -22.67 6.69 21.05
CA TRP A 62 -23.35 5.95 19.99
C TRP A 62 -22.39 5.58 18.85
N GLU A 63 -22.42 4.30 18.45
CA GLU A 63 -21.69 3.77 17.30
C GLU A 63 -22.74 3.25 16.29
N PRO A 64 -22.95 3.96 15.17
CA PRO A 64 -23.96 3.58 14.20
C PRO A 64 -23.58 2.33 13.38
N VAL A 65 -22.29 1.97 13.34
CA VAL A 65 -21.80 0.88 12.52
C VAL A 65 -21.70 -0.41 13.32
N THR A 66 -22.44 -1.44 12.87
CA THR A 66 -22.40 -2.76 13.50
C THR A 66 -21.23 -3.61 13.01
N MET A 67 -20.84 -4.61 13.80
CA MET A 67 -19.83 -5.61 13.39
C MET A 67 -20.23 -6.39 12.15
N GLU A 68 -21.52 -6.58 11.92
CA GLU A 68 -22.04 -7.23 10.73
C GLU A 68 -21.82 -6.38 9.49
N GLN A 69 -22.10 -5.08 9.57
CA GLN A 69 -21.83 -4.11 8.49
C GLN A 69 -20.34 -4.00 8.19
N ILE A 70 -19.47 -3.99 9.22
CA ILE A 70 -18.01 -3.99 9.03
C ILE A 70 -17.57 -5.27 8.29
N LYS A 71 -18.09 -6.44 8.66
CA LYS A 71 -17.77 -7.72 7.99
C LYS A 71 -18.29 -7.79 6.56
N ALA A 72 -19.45 -7.20 6.31
CA ALA A 72 -20.09 -7.15 4.99
C ALA A 72 -19.47 -6.10 4.06
N TYR A 73 -18.78 -5.10 4.61
CA TYR A 73 -18.22 -3.99 3.83
C TYR A 73 -17.18 -4.49 2.82
N ARG A 74 -17.41 -4.15 1.56
CA ARG A 74 -16.47 -4.41 0.46
C ARG A 74 -16.08 -3.06 -0.15
N PRO A 75 -14.93 -2.49 0.22
CA PRO A 75 -14.48 -1.23 -0.35
C PRO A 75 -14.25 -1.40 -1.86
N GLN A 76 -14.73 -0.43 -2.65
CA GLN A 76 -14.31 -0.31 -4.04
C GLN A 76 -12.87 0.22 -4.03
N VAL A 77 -11.92 -0.66 -4.25
CA VAL A 77 -10.49 -0.32 -4.17
C VAL A 77 -9.97 -0.06 -5.57
N ASN A 78 -9.57 1.16 -5.84
CA ASN A 78 -8.89 1.51 -7.08
C ASN A 78 -7.39 1.24 -7.03
N SER A 79 -6.84 0.93 -5.85
CA SER A 79 -5.43 0.63 -5.64
C SER A 79 -5.20 -0.27 -4.43
N ILE A 80 -4.14 -1.09 -4.49
CA ILE A 80 -3.59 -1.85 -3.37
C ILE A 80 -2.20 -1.32 -3.10
N SER A 81 -1.95 -0.88 -1.86
CA SER A 81 -0.66 -0.35 -1.43
C SER A 81 -0.05 -1.20 -0.33
N SER A 82 1.22 -1.52 -0.47
CA SER A 82 2.03 -2.17 0.55
C SER A 82 3.24 -1.28 0.86
N GLY A 83 3.45 -0.96 2.13
CA GLY A 83 4.60 -0.18 2.61
C GLY A 83 5.40 -0.95 3.64
N GLN A 84 6.73 -0.79 3.60
CA GLN A 84 7.64 -1.38 4.58
C GLN A 84 8.69 -0.36 5.01
N VAL A 85 8.91 -0.24 6.32
CA VAL A 85 10.06 0.44 6.90
C VAL A 85 11.05 -0.64 7.34
N LEU A 86 12.25 -0.59 6.79
CA LEU A 86 13.30 -1.56 7.09
C LEU A 86 13.85 -1.33 8.50
N HIS A 87 14.19 -2.39 9.21
CA HIS A 87 14.69 -2.32 10.60
C HIS A 87 16.06 -1.64 10.69
N CYS A 88 16.89 -1.75 9.66
CA CYS A 88 18.15 -1.03 9.48
C CYS A 88 18.25 -0.48 8.06
N PRO A 89 19.21 0.41 7.75
CA PRO A 89 19.50 0.81 6.38
C PRO A 89 19.97 -0.40 5.56
N TYR A 90 19.39 -0.57 4.38
CA TYR A 90 19.78 -1.62 3.42
C TYR A 90 20.53 -0.99 2.26
N ASP A 91 21.52 -1.68 1.73
CA ASP A 91 22.10 -1.34 0.45
C ASP A 91 21.08 -1.55 -0.69
N ALA A 92 21.37 -1.05 -1.87
CA ALA A 92 20.45 -1.17 -3.00
C ALA A 92 20.18 -2.62 -3.39
N LYS A 93 21.13 -3.55 -3.20
CA LYS A 93 20.95 -4.97 -3.51
C LYS A 93 19.99 -5.65 -2.53
N GLY A 94 20.17 -5.41 -1.24
CA GLY A 94 19.26 -5.93 -0.21
C GLY A 94 17.86 -5.34 -0.32
N ALA A 95 17.76 -4.03 -0.58
CA ALA A 95 16.48 -3.38 -0.83
C ALA A 95 15.76 -3.92 -2.09
N ARG A 96 16.51 -4.27 -3.15
CA ARG A 96 15.98 -4.91 -4.35
C ARG A 96 15.33 -6.26 -4.04
N LEU A 97 15.93 -7.07 -3.18
CA LEU A 97 15.34 -8.32 -2.72
C LEU A 97 14.02 -8.10 -2.00
N VAL A 98 13.95 -7.10 -1.11
CA VAL A 98 12.70 -6.75 -0.42
C VAL A 98 11.62 -6.30 -1.41
N VAL A 99 11.98 -5.53 -2.45
CA VAL A 99 11.03 -5.13 -3.50
C VAL A 99 10.53 -6.36 -4.28
N GLN A 100 11.38 -7.35 -4.55
CA GLN A 100 10.95 -8.62 -5.16
C GLN A 100 9.92 -9.36 -4.30
N GLU A 101 10.17 -9.46 -2.99
CA GLU A 101 9.22 -10.05 -2.05
C GLU A 101 7.89 -9.31 -2.01
N MET A 102 7.94 -7.97 -2.06
CA MET A 102 6.74 -7.12 -2.07
C MET A 102 5.94 -7.27 -3.38
N ALA A 103 6.63 -7.39 -4.52
CA ALA A 103 5.99 -7.61 -5.82
C ALA A 103 5.28 -8.98 -5.89
N ASP A 104 5.91 -10.02 -5.36
CA ASP A 104 5.30 -11.35 -5.28
C ASP A 104 4.09 -11.37 -4.35
N ALA A 105 4.19 -10.71 -3.20
CA ALA A 105 3.08 -10.59 -2.26
C ALA A 105 1.90 -9.81 -2.86
N LEU A 106 2.17 -8.72 -3.60
CA LEU A 106 1.15 -7.95 -4.31
C LEU A 106 0.43 -8.81 -5.36
N ALA A 107 1.17 -9.60 -6.15
CA ALA A 107 0.58 -10.48 -7.15
C ALA A 107 -0.35 -11.54 -6.50
N LEU A 108 0.06 -12.14 -5.38
CA LEU A 108 -0.76 -13.08 -4.64
C LEU A 108 -2.01 -12.41 -4.03
N ASP A 109 -1.90 -11.18 -3.53
CA ASP A 109 -3.05 -10.42 -3.01
C ASP A 109 -4.06 -10.07 -4.12
N LEU A 110 -3.58 -9.72 -5.33
CA LEU A 110 -4.43 -9.54 -6.51
C LEU A 110 -5.19 -10.82 -6.87
N VAL A 111 -4.50 -11.96 -6.90
CA VAL A 111 -5.12 -13.27 -7.17
C VAL A 111 -6.18 -13.63 -6.12
N GLU A 112 -5.88 -13.44 -4.84
CA GLU A 112 -6.81 -13.73 -3.75
C GLU A 112 -8.09 -12.90 -3.85
N ARG A 113 -7.95 -11.63 -4.28
CA ARG A 113 -9.09 -10.69 -4.43
C ARG A 113 -9.76 -10.73 -5.79
N ARG A 114 -9.28 -11.57 -6.73
CA ARG A 114 -9.78 -11.60 -8.10
C ARG A 114 -9.67 -10.25 -8.82
N LEU A 115 -8.54 -9.57 -8.64
CA LEU A 115 -8.23 -8.27 -9.23
C LEU A 115 -7.04 -8.37 -10.18
N VAL A 116 -7.01 -7.49 -11.16
CA VAL A 116 -5.88 -7.28 -12.08
C VAL A 116 -5.49 -5.80 -12.10
N THR A 117 -4.23 -5.53 -12.44
CA THR A 117 -3.68 -4.17 -12.55
C THR A 117 -2.94 -3.99 -13.88
N ASP A 118 -2.92 -2.77 -14.38
CA ASP A 118 -2.07 -2.35 -15.50
C ASP A 118 -1.06 -1.25 -15.12
N GLN A 119 -1.02 -0.84 -13.85
CA GLN A 119 -0.11 0.22 -13.42
C GLN A 119 0.49 -0.09 -12.05
N LEU A 120 1.81 -0.01 -11.97
CA LEU A 120 2.56 -0.20 -10.73
C LEU A 120 3.34 1.08 -10.41
N VAL A 121 3.35 1.45 -9.13
CA VAL A 121 4.06 2.62 -8.63
C VAL A 121 5.02 2.17 -7.53
N LEU A 122 6.28 2.53 -7.67
CA LEU A 122 7.32 2.24 -6.69
C LEU A 122 7.86 3.54 -6.10
N THR A 123 7.93 3.60 -4.78
CA THR A 123 8.59 4.68 -4.06
C THR A 123 9.61 4.09 -3.09
N VAL A 124 10.87 4.55 -3.20
CA VAL A 124 11.99 4.09 -2.36
C VAL A 124 12.55 5.28 -1.61
N GLY A 125 12.37 5.28 -0.30
CA GLY A 125 12.89 6.32 0.60
C GLY A 125 14.26 5.95 1.13
N TYR A 126 15.19 6.88 1.03
CA TYR A 126 16.56 6.71 1.48
C TYR A 126 16.72 7.00 2.97
N ASP A 127 17.74 6.40 3.58
CA ASP A 127 18.06 6.61 4.98
C ASP A 127 18.75 7.96 5.21
N ILE A 128 18.56 8.54 6.39
CA ILE A 128 19.20 9.77 6.82
C ILE A 128 20.74 9.60 6.93
N GLU A 129 21.23 8.39 7.15
CA GLU A 129 22.65 8.08 7.22
C GLU A 129 23.40 8.50 5.95
N ASN A 130 22.75 8.48 4.78
CA ASN A 130 23.35 8.97 3.53
C ASN A 130 23.84 10.43 3.58
N ILE A 131 23.33 11.24 4.51
CA ILE A 131 23.70 12.66 4.64
C ILE A 131 24.32 12.99 6.01
N THR A 132 24.16 12.15 7.01
CA THR A 132 24.76 12.31 8.33
C THR A 132 26.12 11.64 8.44
N ASN A 133 26.39 10.61 7.65
CA ASN A 133 27.68 9.95 7.58
C ASN A 133 28.57 10.67 6.55
N PRO A 134 29.68 11.30 6.97
CA PRO A 134 30.55 12.08 6.09
C PRO A 134 31.08 11.28 4.90
N ALA A 135 31.35 9.99 5.08
CA ALA A 135 31.88 9.13 4.03
C ALA A 135 30.86 8.87 2.91
N LEU A 136 29.59 8.73 3.26
CA LEU A 136 28.50 8.57 2.28
C LEU A 136 28.11 9.90 1.64
N TYR A 137 28.10 10.97 2.43
CA TYR A 137 27.73 12.31 1.97
C TYR A 137 28.71 12.93 0.99
N ALA A 138 30.00 12.59 1.10
CA ALA A 138 31.05 13.16 0.24
C ALA A 138 30.76 13.00 -1.25
N ASP A 139 30.15 11.88 -1.65
CA ASP A 139 29.83 11.53 -3.04
C ASP A 139 28.39 11.86 -3.44
N TYR A 140 27.54 12.28 -2.47
CA TYR A 140 26.16 12.56 -2.77
C TYR A 140 25.99 13.94 -3.45
N ARG A 141 25.36 13.95 -4.62
CA ARG A 141 25.06 15.15 -5.42
C ARG A 141 23.58 15.33 -5.73
N GLY A 142 22.72 14.50 -5.09
CA GLY A 142 21.28 14.55 -5.30
C GLY A 142 20.58 15.64 -4.50
N GLU A 143 19.29 15.78 -4.72
CA GLU A 143 18.41 16.71 -4.01
C GLU A 143 18.17 16.24 -2.57
N ILE A 144 18.25 17.18 -1.61
CA ILE A 144 17.94 16.97 -0.20
C ILE A 144 16.59 17.63 0.10
N VAL A 145 15.70 16.91 0.71
CA VAL A 145 14.36 17.38 1.10
C VAL A 145 14.16 17.26 2.61
N ALA A 146 13.24 18.04 3.15
CA ALA A 146 12.80 17.86 4.53
C ALA A 146 11.69 16.79 4.59
N ASP A 147 11.83 15.84 5.53
CA ASP A 147 10.76 14.91 5.80
C ASP A 147 9.64 15.59 6.63
N ARG A 148 8.59 14.84 6.93
CA ARG A 148 7.44 15.29 7.72
C ARG A 148 7.82 15.81 9.12
N TYR A 149 8.99 15.45 9.63
CA TYR A 149 9.51 15.88 10.93
C TYR A 149 10.56 17.00 10.82
N GLY A 150 10.75 17.56 9.60
CA GLY A 150 11.75 18.58 9.33
C GLY A 150 13.18 18.05 9.22
N ARG A 151 13.42 16.73 9.22
CA ARG A 151 14.76 16.16 9.09
C ARG A 151 15.16 16.19 7.62
N LYS A 152 16.38 16.58 7.35
CA LYS A 152 16.96 16.52 6.00
C LYS A 152 17.21 15.07 5.63
N ILE A 153 16.76 14.67 4.46
CA ILE A 153 16.95 13.33 3.88
C ILE A 153 17.18 13.44 2.38
N PRO A 154 17.82 12.47 1.72
CA PRO A 154 17.84 12.43 0.27
C PRO A 154 16.42 12.34 -0.28
N LYS A 155 16.16 13.01 -1.41
CA LYS A 155 14.88 12.90 -2.10
C LYS A 155 14.63 11.42 -2.46
N HIS A 156 13.44 10.92 -2.15
CA HIS A 156 13.06 9.55 -2.46
C HIS A 156 13.05 9.30 -3.98
N ALA A 157 13.40 8.08 -4.38
CA ALA A 157 13.16 7.61 -5.74
C ALA A 157 11.68 7.28 -5.90
N HIS A 158 11.09 7.70 -7.01
CA HIS A 158 9.67 7.48 -7.32
C HIS A 158 9.51 7.26 -8.81
N GLY A 159 8.73 6.26 -9.17
CA GLY A 159 8.44 5.97 -10.55
C GLY A 159 7.15 5.17 -10.72
N THR A 160 6.66 5.18 -11.97
CA THR A 160 5.46 4.48 -12.38
C THR A 160 5.76 3.69 -13.65
N VAL A 161 5.33 2.44 -13.70
CA VAL A 161 5.37 1.61 -14.89
C VAL A 161 3.96 1.17 -15.26
N ASN A 162 3.61 1.33 -16.55
CA ASN A 162 2.37 0.83 -17.11
C ASN A 162 2.64 -0.50 -17.82
N LEU A 163 1.80 -1.49 -17.53
CA LEU A 163 1.82 -2.80 -18.20
C LEU A 163 1.01 -2.73 -19.49
N LYS A 164 1.40 -3.50 -20.50
CA LYS A 164 0.66 -3.55 -21.78
C LYS A 164 -0.74 -4.13 -21.63
N THR A 165 -0.90 -5.09 -20.71
CA THR A 165 -2.17 -5.76 -20.43
C THR A 165 -2.38 -5.80 -18.92
N ARG A 166 -3.63 -5.79 -18.49
CA ARG A 166 -4.00 -6.00 -17.09
C ARG A 166 -3.61 -7.40 -16.65
N THR A 167 -3.03 -7.53 -15.46
CA THR A 167 -2.51 -8.83 -15.02
C THR A 167 -2.45 -8.95 -13.50
N SER A 168 -2.50 -10.18 -13.00
CA SER A 168 -2.13 -10.62 -11.65
C SER A 168 -0.94 -11.60 -11.65
N SER A 169 -0.26 -11.75 -12.80
CA SER A 169 0.90 -12.63 -12.95
C SER A 169 2.08 -12.15 -12.12
N SER A 170 2.55 -12.98 -11.19
CA SER A 170 3.76 -12.70 -10.39
C SER A 170 4.97 -12.40 -11.27
N ARG A 171 5.14 -13.13 -12.37
CA ARG A 171 6.24 -12.96 -13.31
C ARG A 171 6.21 -11.58 -13.96
N LYS A 172 5.07 -11.20 -14.56
CA LYS A 172 4.93 -9.90 -15.25
C LYS A 172 5.07 -8.72 -14.29
N ILE A 173 4.46 -8.81 -13.13
CA ILE A 173 4.55 -7.78 -12.08
C ILE A 173 6.00 -7.67 -11.57
N MET A 174 6.64 -8.81 -11.30
CA MET A 174 8.04 -8.85 -10.85
C MET A 174 8.98 -8.20 -11.87
N GLU A 175 8.88 -8.61 -13.14
CA GLU A 175 9.70 -8.09 -14.22
C GLU A 175 9.57 -6.57 -14.35
N ALA A 176 8.34 -6.07 -14.36
CA ALA A 176 8.07 -4.64 -14.50
C ALA A 176 8.57 -3.83 -13.27
N VAL A 177 8.35 -4.34 -12.05
CA VAL A 177 8.80 -3.66 -10.83
C VAL A 177 10.32 -3.67 -10.71
N MET A 178 10.98 -4.77 -11.12
CA MET A 178 12.44 -4.84 -11.08
C MET A 178 13.08 -3.92 -12.10
N GLY A 179 12.55 -3.84 -13.32
CA GLY A 179 13.00 -2.85 -14.30
C GLY A 179 12.85 -1.42 -13.78
N LEU A 180 11.67 -1.10 -13.21
CA LEU A 180 11.43 0.21 -12.62
C LEU A 180 12.39 0.50 -11.45
N TYR A 181 12.68 -0.49 -10.60
CA TYR A 181 13.64 -0.35 -9.50
C TYR A 181 15.03 0.00 -10.02
N ASP A 182 15.49 -0.75 -11.00
CA ASP A 182 16.83 -0.59 -11.59
C ASP A 182 16.98 0.78 -12.29
N ASP A 183 15.88 1.33 -12.84
CA ASP A 183 15.85 2.63 -13.50
C ASP A 183 15.87 3.81 -12.52
N ILE A 184 15.15 3.72 -11.38
CA ILE A 184 14.93 4.89 -10.53
C ILE A 184 15.82 4.94 -9.29
N VAL A 185 16.33 3.79 -8.82
CA VAL A 185 17.06 3.73 -7.54
C VAL A 185 18.53 4.01 -7.71
N ASN A 186 19.04 4.94 -6.90
CA ASN A 186 20.47 5.20 -6.86
C ASN A 186 21.19 4.06 -6.08
N PRO A 187 22.06 3.26 -6.76
CA PRO A 187 22.69 2.09 -6.16
C PRO A 187 23.72 2.42 -5.05
N LYS A 188 24.12 3.69 -4.91
CA LYS A 188 25.07 4.13 -3.90
C LYS A 188 24.43 4.54 -2.57
N LEU A 189 23.08 4.64 -2.53
CA LEU A 189 22.36 5.13 -1.36
C LEU A 189 21.76 3.99 -0.54
N LEU A 190 21.80 4.16 0.77
CA LEU A 190 21.12 3.28 1.72
C LEU A 190 19.63 3.56 1.73
N VAL A 191 18.85 2.49 1.67
CA VAL A 191 17.37 2.51 1.62
C VAL A 191 16.80 2.25 3.01
N ARG A 192 15.73 2.98 3.36
CA ARG A 192 15.03 2.83 4.64
C ARG A 192 13.57 2.49 4.51
N ARG A 193 12.92 2.91 3.43
CA ARG A 193 11.48 2.71 3.22
C ARG A 193 11.19 2.30 1.79
N ILE A 194 10.26 1.38 1.63
CA ILE A 194 9.78 0.95 0.32
C ILE A 194 8.25 0.99 0.35
N THR A 195 7.66 1.52 -0.71
CA THR A 195 6.20 1.47 -0.93
C THR A 195 5.95 1.02 -2.36
N LEU A 196 5.16 -0.03 -2.52
CA LEU A 196 4.72 -0.56 -3.79
C LEU A 196 3.20 -0.48 -3.88
N VAL A 197 2.70 0.03 -4.99
CA VAL A 197 1.27 0.22 -5.23
C VAL A 197 0.88 -0.39 -6.57
N GLY A 198 -0.17 -1.21 -6.58
CA GLY A 198 -0.90 -1.57 -7.78
C GLY A 198 -2.09 -0.64 -7.95
N ASN A 199 -2.14 0.11 -9.02
CA ASN A 199 -3.20 1.06 -9.35
C ASN A 199 -4.12 0.53 -10.45
N ARG A 200 -5.21 1.27 -10.73
CA ARG A 200 -6.18 0.96 -11.78
C ARG A 200 -6.71 -0.47 -11.69
N LEU A 201 -7.02 -0.87 -10.48
CA LEU A 201 -7.53 -2.20 -10.21
C LEU A 201 -8.91 -2.40 -10.84
N VAL A 202 -9.06 -3.55 -11.50
CA VAL A 202 -10.32 -3.98 -12.11
C VAL A 202 -10.57 -5.43 -11.71
N GLU A 203 -11.83 -5.82 -11.58
CA GLU A 203 -12.20 -7.22 -11.39
C GLU A 203 -11.77 -8.05 -12.62
N GLU A 204 -11.20 -9.22 -12.37
CA GLU A 204 -10.66 -10.11 -13.40
C GLU A 204 -11.71 -10.44 -14.48
N ALA A 205 -12.94 -10.80 -14.06
CA ALA A 205 -14.03 -11.11 -14.97
C ALA A 205 -14.42 -9.92 -15.88
N ARG A 206 -14.31 -8.69 -15.38
CA ARG A 206 -14.57 -7.50 -16.18
C ARG A 206 -13.44 -7.23 -17.17
N ALA A 207 -12.19 -7.41 -16.75
CA ALA A 207 -11.04 -7.25 -17.64
C ALA A 207 -11.05 -8.26 -18.78
N GLU A 208 -11.39 -9.53 -18.51
CA GLU A 208 -11.54 -10.57 -19.52
C GLU A 208 -12.65 -10.24 -20.54
N ALA A 209 -13.77 -9.71 -20.08
CA ALA A 209 -14.86 -9.28 -20.98
C ALA A 209 -14.43 -8.12 -21.88
N GLU A 210 -13.73 -7.11 -21.34
CA GLU A 210 -13.21 -5.98 -22.10
C GLU A 210 -12.18 -6.43 -23.16
N GLU A 211 -11.26 -7.34 -22.83
CA GLU A 211 -10.26 -7.90 -23.77
C GLU A 211 -10.91 -8.71 -24.90
N GLN A 212 -12.00 -9.44 -24.63
CA GLN A 212 -12.74 -10.15 -25.67
C GLN A 212 -13.39 -9.21 -26.69
N TYR A 213 -13.90 -8.06 -26.26
CA TYR A 213 -14.46 -7.05 -27.17
C TYR A 213 -13.40 -6.41 -28.06
N GLU A 214 -12.22 -6.09 -27.51
CA GLU A 214 -11.11 -5.53 -28.29
C GLU A 214 -10.52 -6.52 -29.33
N GLN A 215 -10.48 -7.82 -29.01
CA GLN A 215 -10.03 -8.85 -29.96
C GLN A 215 -10.97 -9.04 -31.15
N LEU A 216 -12.28 -8.80 -30.99
CA LEU A 216 -13.25 -8.90 -32.09
C LEU A 216 -13.08 -7.77 -33.11
N GLU A 217 -12.49 -6.64 -32.76
CA GLU A 217 -12.24 -5.51 -33.64
C GLU A 217 -10.90 -5.59 -34.42
N LEU A 218 -9.96 -6.44 -34.00
CA LEU A 218 -8.60 -6.55 -34.56
C LEU A 218 -8.32 -7.89 -35.25
N PHE A 219 -9.14 -8.28 -36.21
CA PHE A 219 -8.77 -9.36 -37.14
C PHE A 219 -7.78 -8.83 -38.19
N THR A 220 -6.48 -8.84 -37.87
CA THR A 220 -5.39 -8.79 -38.85
C THR A 220 -4.32 -9.80 -38.45
N ASP A 221 -4.25 -10.76 -39.35
CA ASP A 221 -3.49 -12.00 -39.41
C ASP A 221 -1.97 -11.79 -39.37
N THR A 222 -1.24 -12.58 -38.53
CA THR A 222 0.11 -13.01 -38.79
C THR A 222 0.41 -14.31 -38.02
N GLY A 223 0.44 -15.44 -38.74
CA GLY A 223 0.50 -16.80 -38.21
C GLY A 223 1.69 -17.16 -37.27
N GLY A 224 2.71 -16.33 -37.11
CA GLY A 224 3.78 -16.52 -36.14
C GLY A 224 3.45 -15.98 -34.73
N GLN A 225 2.55 -15.01 -34.63
CA GLN A 225 2.12 -14.41 -33.34
C GLN A 225 1.11 -15.26 -32.59
N GLU A 226 0.37 -16.12 -33.28
CA GLU A 226 -0.61 -17.00 -32.64
C GLU A 226 0.04 -18.10 -31.79
N GLU A 227 1.15 -18.64 -32.19
CA GLU A 227 1.84 -19.71 -31.46
C GLU A 227 2.50 -19.18 -30.18
N GLU A 228 3.12 -18.00 -30.27
CA GLU A 228 3.65 -17.29 -29.09
C GLU A 228 2.54 -16.89 -28.11
N LYS A 229 1.39 -16.41 -28.58
CA LYS A 229 0.23 -16.10 -27.76
C LYS A 229 -0.30 -17.33 -27.03
N LYS A 230 -0.46 -18.45 -27.73
CA LYS A 230 -0.92 -19.73 -27.11
C LYS A 230 0.06 -20.24 -26.06
N GLN A 231 1.35 -20.12 -26.28
CA GLN A 231 2.35 -20.52 -25.29
C GLN A 231 2.32 -19.61 -24.05
N GLU A 232 2.17 -18.30 -24.24
CA GLU A 232 2.06 -17.35 -23.12
C GLU A 232 0.78 -17.59 -22.33
N GLU A 233 -0.36 -17.83 -22.96
CA GLU A 233 -1.61 -18.19 -22.27
C GLU A 233 -1.47 -19.48 -21.45
N LEU A 234 -0.80 -20.50 -21.99
CA LEU A 234 -0.54 -21.74 -21.26
C LEU A 234 0.36 -21.50 -20.03
N ARG A 235 1.37 -20.62 -20.17
CA ARG A 235 2.23 -20.22 -19.06
C ARG A 235 1.44 -19.48 -17.97
N LEU A 236 0.59 -18.51 -18.36
CA LEU A 236 -0.25 -17.76 -17.44
C LEU A 236 -1.24 -18.67 -16.70
N LYS A 237 -1.87 -19.64 -17.40
CA LYS A 237 -2.76 -20.62 -16.77
C LYS A 237 -2.04 -21.51 -15.74
N LYS A 238 -0.83 -21.98 -16.05
CA LYS A 238 0.01 -22.75 -15.12
C LYS A 238 0.43 -21.92 -13.91
N GLU A 239 0.86 -20.67 -14.16
CA GLU A 239 1.23 -19.75 -13.08
C GLU A 239 0.03 -19.47 -12.15
N ARG A 240 -1.15 -19.23 -12.72
CA ARG A 240 -2.38 -19.02 -11.96
C ARG A 240 -2.71 -20.20 -11.08
N SER A 241 -2.69 -21.41 -11.61
CA SER A 241 -2.93 -22.64 -10.84
C SER A 241 -1.94 -22.78 -9.68
N LEU A 242 -0.67 -22.43 -9.89
CA LEU A 242 0.34 -22.45 -8.84
C LEU A 242 0.06 -21.39 -7.77
N GLN A 243 -0.29 -20.15 -8.16
CA GLN A 243 -0.65 -19.08 -7.23
C GLN A 243 -1.86 -19.48 -6.35
N GLU A 244 -2.90 -20.07 -6.94
CA GLU A 244 -4.08 -20.55 -6.21
C GLU A 244 -3.75 -21.68 -5.25
N ALA A 245 -2.90 -22.63 -5.66
CA ALA A 245 -2.40 -23.69 -4.79
C ALA A 245 -1.60 -23.12 -3.62
N MET A 246 -0.71 -22.14 -3.87
CA MET A 246 0.05 -21.46 -2.82
C MET A 246 -0.87 -20.74 -1.83
N LEU A 247 -1.89 -20.02 -2.31
CA LEU A 247 -2.86 -19.34 -1.47
C LEU A 247 -3.65 -20.34 -0.60
N SER A 248 -4.06 -21.46 -1.17
CA SER A 248 -4.77 -22.54 -0.44
C SER A 248 -3.92 -23.10 0.70
N VAL A 249 -2.63 -23.37 0.45
CA VAL A 249 -1.68 -23.84 1.47
C VAL A 249 -1.46 -22.78 2.54
N LYS A 250 -1.21 -21.52 2.14
CA LYS A 250 -1.00 -20.41 3.08
C LYS A 250 -2.23 -20.13 3.95
N LYS A 251 -3.43 -20.27 3.40
CA LYS A 251 -4.69 -20.10 4.13
C LYS A 251 -4.90 -21.20 5.18
N LYS A 252 -4.50 -22.44 4.86
CA LYS A 252 -4.70 -23.60 5.73
C LYS A 252 -3.63 -23.74 6.81
N TYR A 253 -2.38 -23.44 6.47
CA TYR A 253 -1.22 -23.74 7.32
C TYR A 253 -0.43 -22.50 7.75
N GLY A 254 -0.89 -21.31 7.38
CA GLY A 254 -0.26 -20.02 7.71
C GLY A 254 0.61 -19.46 6.58
N LYS A 255 0.87 -18.15 6.65
CA LYS A 255 1.54 -17.39 5.57
C LYS A 255 2.96 -17.88 5.27
N ASN A 256 3.65 -18.46 6.25
CA ASN A 256 5.00 -19.01 6.10
C ASN A 256 5.06 -20.49 5.72
N ALA A 257 3.91 -21.16 5.54
CA ALA A 257 3.87 -22.57 5.19
C ALA A 257 4.45 -22.89 3.80
N MET A 258 4.45 -21.91 2.90
CA MET A 258 5.08 -22.03 1.59
C MET A 258 5.83 -20.72 1.26
N LEU A 259 7.13 -20.84 1.03
CA LEU A 259 8.05 -19.74 0.74
C LEU A 259 8.75 -20.00 -0.59
N LYS A 260 9.12 -18.92 -1.30
CA LYS A 260 9.98 -19.00 -2.47
C LYS A 260 11.45 -18.92 -2.03
N GLY A 261 12.37 -19.44 -2.82
CA GLY A 261 13.81 -19.42 -2.50
C GLY A 261 14.36 -18.03 -2.18
N MET A 262 13.80 -16.97 -2.80
CA MET A 262 14.18 -15.59 -2.48
C MET A 262 13.88 -15.18 -1.04
N ASN A 263 12.83 -15.74 -0.42
CA ASN A 263 12.44 -15.44 0.97
C ASN A 263 13.39 -16.05 2.01
N LEU A 264 14.34 -16.90 1.59
CA LEU A 264 15.34 -17.55 2.43
C LEU A 264 16.74 -16.93 2.26
N GLN A 265 16.87 -15.91 1.43
CA GLN A 265 18.13 -15.20 1.24
C GLN A 265 18.43 -14.27 2.40
N GLU A 266 19.72 -13.99 2.61
CA GLU A 266 20.16 -13.00 3.59
C GLU A 266 19.56 -11.61 3.25
N GLY A 267 18.96 -10.95 4.25
CA GLY A 267 18.26 -9.67 4.07
C GLY A 267 16.79 -9.79 3.63
N ALA A 268 16.27 -10.99 3.38
CA ALA A 268 14.85 -11.20 3.12
C ALA A 268 14.00 -10.87 4.35
N THR A 269 12.83 -10.26 4.15
CA THR A 269 11.95 -9.77 5.23
C THR A 269 10.58 -10.43 5.26
N ALA A 270 10.23 -11.22 4.24
CA ALA A 270 8.87 -11.77 4.08
C ALA A 270 8.44 -12.65 5.26
N MET A 271 9.34 -13.49 5.80
CA MET A 271 9.02 -14.39 6.92
C MET A 271 8.66 -13.60 8.19
N GLU A 272 9.47 -12.58 8.50
CA GLU A 272 9.23 -11.72 9.67
C GLU A 272 7.95 -10.90 9.47
N ARG A 273 7.74 -10.35 8.28
CA ARG A 273 6.56 -9.57 7.93
C ARG A 273 5.27 -10.38 7.99
N ASN A 274 5.29 -11.65 7.60
CA ASN A 274 4.15 -12.56 7.67
C ASN A 274 3.70 -12.85 9.11
N SER A 275 4.58 -12.71 10.10
CA SER A 275 4.28 -12.87 11.53
C SER A 275 3.82 -11.58 12.21
N GLN A 276 3.80 -10.44 11.51
CA GLN A 276 3.34 -9.15 12.05
C GLN A 276 1.82 -9.03 11.92
N ILE A 277 1.20 -8.39 12.92
CA ILE A 277 -0.22 -8.00 12.90
C ILE A 277 -0.29 -6.47 12.82
N GLY A 278 -0.88 -5.95 11.74
CA GLY A 278 -1.01 -4.49 11.56
C GLY A 278 0.33 -3.73 11.49
N GLY A 279 1.41 -4.41 11.07
CA GLY A 279 2.76 -3.81 10.99
C GLY A 279 3.55 -3.82 12.30
N HIS A 280 3.03 -4.45 13.35
CA HIS A 280 3.71 -4.62 14.63
C HIS A 280 3.98 -6.11 14.90
N LYS A 281 5.06 -6.41 15.63
CA LYS A 281 5.30 -7.77 16.13
C LYS A 281 4.15 -8.13 17.08
N ALA A 282 3.54 -9.31 16.84
CA ALA A 282 2.54 -9.88 17.71
C ALA A 282 3.15 -10.35 19.03
#